data_f90594039bc68cebbc40b2001783343d
#
_entry.id   f90594039bc68cebbc40b2001783343d
#
_cell.length_a   1.000
_cell.length_b   1.000
_cell.length_c   1.000
_cell.angle_alpha   90.00
_cell.angle_beta   90.00
_cell.angle_gamma   90.00
#
_symmetry.space_group_name_H-M   'P 1'
#
loop_
_entity.id
_entity.type
_entity.pdbx_description
1 polymer ?
#
loop_
_entity_poly.entity_id
_entity_poly.type
_entity_poly.pdbx_seq_one_letter_code
_entity_poly.pdbx_strand_id
1 'polypeptide(L)'
;MSIDHVVDVSRLQFAVTALYHFLFVPLTLGMTWLLVIMEATYVMTGKQVYQDMTRFWGKLFGINFALGVTTGITMEFQFGTNWAYYSHYVGDIFGAPLAIEGLMAFFLESTFIGLFFFGWDRLSRRQHLLVTVLMAVGSNLSALWILIANGWMQNPVGAEFSYHTMRMEMTDFWAVVFNPDAQAKFVHTVSAGYVTGAMFVLSISSWYLLRGRDVEFAGKSFRIAAAFGFASVCSVIVLGDESGYTVGEAQQTKLAAMEAMWHTEPAPAPFNVLAWPNETTMQNDWQVQIPWLMGLIGTRSLSQPIPGIHDILAVNRARIVSGAQAVTALARLRQQRDDAVALARFNAHKADLGFGLLLKKYTDDVSTATPAMIDAAARDTIPKVAPMFWSFRLMVALGMAMLVLFGLALWASVKGDFARRPRLLKAALYCLPMPWLACEVGWFVAEYGRQPWTIYGVLPTHLSASTLSVGSLYGSLAGFIGFYTVLLCVEMYLMVRFARQGPGSLGTGRYAGDSAPLHLAH
;
A
#
# COMPACT_ATOMS: atom_id res chain seq x y z
N MET A 1 -23.64 -15.04 19.89
CA MET A 1 -22.92 -14.65 18.66
C MET A 1 -21.46 -14.54 19.04
N SER A 2 -20.58 -15.23 18.36
CA SER A 2 -19.17 -15.33 18.75
C SER A 2 -18.44 -13.99 18.54
N ILE A 3 -17.47 -13.70 19.39
CA ILE A 3 -16.55 -12.54 19.27
C ILE A 3 -15.90 -12.56 17.87
N ASP A 4 -15.62 -13.71 17.31
CA ASP A 4 -15.07 -13.90 15.97
C ASP A 4 -15.88 -13.18 14.89
N HIS A 5 -17.21 -13.19 14.97
CA HIS A 5 -18.06 -12.52 13.96
C HIS A 5 -17.91 -10.98 13.99
N VAL A 6 -17.77 -10.37 15.17
CA VAL A 6 -17.50 -8.92 15.33
C VAL A 6 -16.15 -8.57 14.71
N VAL A 7 -15.15 -9.40 14.97
CA VAL A 7 -13.79 -9.23 14.44
C VAL A 7 -13.79 -9.33 12.90
N ASP A 8 -14.47 -10.34 12.35
CA ASP A 8 -14.50 -10.55 10.90
C ASP A 8 -15.23 -9.42 10.16
N VAL A 9 -16.35 -8.91 10.70
CA VAL A 9 -17.05 -7.76 10.10
C VAL A 9 -16.22 -6.48 10.23
N SER A 10 -15.53 -6.26 11.35
CA SER A 10 -14.62 -5.12 11.53
C SER A 10 -13.43 -5.18 10.56
N ARG A 11 -12.87 -6.38 10.33
CA ARG A 11 -11.81 -6.59 9.33
C ARG A 11 -12.31 -6.30 7.92
N LEU A 12 -13.50 -6.81 7.57
CA LEU A 12 -14.11 -6.55 6.26
C LEU A 12 -14.34 -5.05 6.05
N GLN A 13 -14.87 -4.35 7.06
CA GLN A 13 -15.09 -2.91 6.98
C GLN A 13 -13.79 -2.15 6.74
N PHE A 14 -12.75 -2.45 7.52
CA PHE A 14 -11.45 -1.81 7.35
C PHE A 14 -10.83 -2.13 5.98
N ALA A 15 -10.88 -3.38 5.53
CA ALA A 15 -10.37 -3.78 4.22
C ALA A 15 -11.08 -3.05 3.08
N VAL A 16 -12.41 -3.00 3.10
CA VAL A 16 -13.20 -2.29 2.08
C VAL A 16 -12.86 -0.79 2.05
N THR A 17 -12.80 -0.15 3.21
CA THR A 17 -12.50 1.30 3.27
C THR A 17 -11.06 1.61 2.89
N ALA A 18 -10.10 0.77 3.26
CA ALA A 18 -8.68 0.94 2.90
C ALA A 18 -8.46 0.76 1.40
N LEU A 19 -9.03 -0.29 0.78
CA LEU A 19 -8.96 -0.51 -0.67
C LEU A 19 -9.65 0.64 -1.43
N TYR A 20 -10.80 1.11 -0.94
CA TYR A 20 -11.46 2.27 -1.55
C TYR A 20 -10.60 3.54 -1.48
N HIS A 21 -10.01 3.83 -0.33
CA HIS A 21 -9.10 4.96 -0.18
C HIS A 21 -7.89 4.84 -1.11
N PHE A 22 -7.39 3.64 -1.28
CA PHE A 22 -6.21 3.39 -2.12
C PHE A 22 -6.49 3.51 -3.64
N LEU A 23 -7.74 3.67 -4.07
CA LEU A 23 -8.05 4.08 -5.45
C LEU A 23 -7.55 5.50 -5.75
N PHE A 24 -7.47 6.39 -4.75
CA PHE A 24 -7.11 7.80 -4.92
C PHE A 24 -5.64 8.10 -4.64
N VAL A 25 -5.06 7.42 -3.65
CA VAL A 25 -3.69 7.68 -3.18
C VAL A 25 -2.63 7.52 -4.26
N PRO A 26 -2.57 6.42 -5.04
CA PRO A 26 -1.54 6.24 -6.05
C PRO A 26 -1.58 7.32 -7.14
N LEU A 27 -2.79 7.71 -7.55
CA LEU A 27 -2.95 8.75 -8.56
C LEU A 27 -2.48 10.11 -8.02
N THR A 28 -2.78 10.45 -6.76
CA THR A 28 -2.29 11.67 -6.10
C THR A 28 -0.77 11.72 -6.14
N LEU A 29 -0.09 10.67 -5.66
CA LEU A 29 1.37 10.60 -5.60
C LEU A 29 2.03 10.78 -6.98
N GLY A 30 1.52 10.09 -7.99
CA GLY A 30 2.09 10.15 -9.34
C GLY A 30 1.80 11.46 -10.05
N MET A 31 0.60 12.01 -9.89
CA MET A 31 0.21 13.25 -10.55
C MET A 31 0.98 14.45 -10.03
N THR A 32 1.27 14.54 -8.74
CA THR A 32 1.99 15.70 -8.18
C THR A 32 3.36 15.88 -8.83
N TRP A 33 4.15 14.83 -9.01
CA TRP A 33 5.46 14.92 -9.68
C TRP A 33 5.36 15.16 -11.20
N LEU A 34 4.35 14.60 -11.86
CA LEU A 34 4.09 14.91 -13.26
C LEU A 34 3.75 16.39 -13.45
N LEU A 35 2.97 16.99 -12.54
CA LEU A 35 2.71 18.42 -12.54
C LEU A 35 3.98 19.24 -12.34
N VAL A 36 4.86 18.85 -11.41
CA VAL A 36 6.18 19.47 -11.23
C VAL A 36 6.99 19.45 -12.53
N ILE A 37 7.06 18.30 -13.20
CA ILE A 37 7.82 18.15 -14.46
C ILE A 37 7.23 19.03 -15.56
N MET A 38 5.91 19.05 -15.71
CA MET A 38 5.24 19.89 -16.72
C MET A 38 5.44 21.37 -16.44
N GLU A 39 5.30 21.79 -15.21
CA GLU A 39 5.48 23.19 -14.82
C GLU A 39 6.95 23.64 -14.86
N ALA A 40 7.89 22.80 -14.44
CA ALA A 40 9.32 23.07 -14.60
C ALA A 40 9.67 23.28 -16.08
N THR A 41 9.11 22.46 -16.97
CA THR A 41 9.29 22.62 -18.42
C THR A 41 8.68 23.94 -18.91
N TYR A 42 7.55 24.37 -18.36
CA TYR A 42 6.98 25.69 -18.64
C TYR A 42 7.91 26.82 -18.20
N VAL A 43 8.42 26.75 -16.97
CA VAL A 43 9.33 27.78 -16.43
C VAL A 43 10.61 27.90 -17.25
N MET A 44 11.17 26.77 -17.69
CA MET A 44 12.41 26.72 -18.49
C MET A 44 12.21 27.16 -19.95
N THR A 45 11.07 26.81 -20.57
CA THR A 45 10.87 27.02 -22.02
C THR A 45 9.98 28.22 -22.35
N GLY A 46 9.17 28.69 -21.41
CA GLY A 46 8.16 29.72 -21.60
C GLY A 46 6.98 29.31 -22.48
N LYS A 47 6.92 28.07 -22.97
CA LYS A 47 5.89 27.61 -23.91
C LYS A 47 4.56 27.39 -23.21
N GLN A 48 3.51 28.07 -23.68
CA GLN A 48 2.17 28.08 -23.11
C GLN A 48 1.57 26.68 -22.95
N VAL A 49 1.82 25.78 -23.88
CA VAL A 49 1.28 24.42 -23.84
C VAL A 49 1.64 23.66 -22.56
N TYR A 50 2.80 23.91 -21.95
CA TYR A 50 3.17 23.26 -20.69
C TYR A 50 2.44 23.85 -19.48
N GLN A 51 2.12 25.15 -19.51
CA GLN A 51 1.23 25.77 -18.53
C GLN A 51 -0.19 25.17 -18.63
N ASP A 52 -0.67 25.02 -19.85
CA ASP A 52 -1.99 24.45 -20.11
C ASP A 52 -2.06 22.97 -19.66
N MET A 53 -0.97 22.22 -19.87
CA MET A 53 -0.82 20.86 -19.34
C MET A 53 -0.90 20.86 -17.82
N THR A 54 -0.15 21.73 -17.14
CA THR A 54 -0.15 21.81 -15.67
C THR A 54 -1.54 22.14 -15.14
N ARG A 55 -2.24 23.09 -15.75
CA ARG A 55 -3.61 23.46 -15.36
C ARG A 55 -4.62 22.37 -15.62
N PHE A 56 -4.56 21.72 -16.78
CA PHE A 56 -5.50 20.65 -17.13
C PHE A 56 -5.33 19.42 -16.25
N TRP A 57 -4.10 18.91 -16.17
CA TRP A 57 -3.80 17.73 -15.34
C TRP A 57 -3.96 18.05 -13.85
N GLY A 58 -3.64 19.27 -13.44
CA GLY A 58 -3.90 19.77 -12.09
C GLY A 58 -5.38 19.76 -11.72
N LYS A 59 -6.28 20.09 -12.66
CA LYS A 59 -7.73 20.01 -12.42
C LYS A 59 -8.19 18.58 -12.14
N LEU A 60 -7.72 17.61 -12.94
CA LEU A 60 -8.04 16.19 -12.72
C LEU A 60 -7.43 15.69 -11.40
N PHE A 61 -6.18 16.07 -11.11
CA PHE A 61 -5.54 15.83 -9.83
C PHE A 61 -6.38 16.36 -8.66
N GLY A 62 -6.87 17.61 -8.73
CA GLY A 62 -7.66 18.22 -7.65
C GLY A 62 -8.97 17.50 -7.36
N ILE A 63 -9.63 16.94 -8.38
CA ILE A 63 -10.84 16.13 -8.20
C ILE A 63 -10.50 14.86 -7.40
N ASN A 64 -9.48 14.13 -7.83
CA ASN A 64 -8.99 12.92 -7.15
C ASN A 64 -8.52 13.20 -5.72
N PHE A 65 -7.76 14.29 -5.53
CA PHE A 65 -7.24 14.68 -4.23
C PHE A 65 -8.35 14.93 -3.20
N ALA A 66 -9.40 15.66 -3.58
CA ALA A 66 -10.52 15.97 -2.68
C ALA A 66 -11.19 14.69 -2.14
N LEU A 67 -11.31 13.66 -2.98
CA LEU A 67 -11.90 12.39 -2.56
C LEU A 67 -10.89 11.55 -1.75
N GLY A 68 -9.62 11.59 -2.13
CA GLY A 68 -8.54 10.95 -1.36
C GLY A 68 -8.51 11.43 0.09
N VAL A 69 -8.54 12.74 0.31
CA VAL A 69 -8.59 13.33 1.67
C VAL A 69 -9.86 12.90 2.41
N THR A 70 -11.02 12.99 1.78
CA THR A 70 -12.29 12.62 2.42
C THR A 70 -12.30 11.17 2.87
N THR A 71 -11.83 10.26 2.04
CA THR A 71 -11.79 8.82 2.36
C THR A 71 -10.69 8.49 3.37
N GLY A 72 -9.56 9.21 3.37
CA GLY A 72 -8.48 9.07 4.34
C GLY A 72 -8.93 9.42 5.76
N ILE A 73 -9.52 10.60 5.94
CA ILE A 73 -10.02 11.06 7.25
C ILE A 73 -11.05 10.07 7.81
N THR A 74 -11.98 9.60 7.00
CA THR A 74 -12.99 8.63 7.46
C THR A 74 -12.40 7.28 7.82
N MET A 75 -11.30 6.87 7.17
CA MET A 75 -10.58 5.64 7.53
C MET A 75 -9.86 5.78 8.88
N GLU A 76 -9.27 6.93 9.18
CA GLU A 76 -8.60 7.18 10.46
C GLU A 76 -9.56 7.09 11.65
N PHE A 77 -10.80 7.53 11.52
CA PHE A 77 -11.80 7.39 12.59
C PHE A 77 -12.04 5.93 13.01
N GLN A 78 -11.80 4.94 12.14
CA GLN A 78 -11.98 3.54 12.47
C GLN A 78 -10.98 3.03 13.53
N PHE A 79 -9.82 3.68 13.68
CA PHE A 79 -8.89 3.33 14.76
C PHE A 79 -9.47 3.61 16.16
N GLY A 80 -10.31 4.64 16.28
CA GLY A 80 -11.03 4.93 17.53
C GLY A 80 -12.34 4.16 17.69
N THR A 81 -13.04 3.85 16.61
CA THR A 81 -14.36 3.20 16.65
C THR A 81 -14.27 1.68 16.62
N ASN A 82 -13.65 1.11 15.60
CA ASN A 82 -13.62 -0.34 15.35
C ASN A 82 -12.42 -1.05 15.99
N TRP A 83 -11.33 -0.32 16.26
CA TRP A 83 -10.04 -0.85 16.67
C TRP A 83 -9.52 -0.17 17.93
N ALA A 84 -10.41 0.14 18.90
CA ALA A 84 -10.05 0.86 20.11
C ALA A 84 -9.03 0.13 20.99
N TYR A 85 -9.08 -1.20 21.06
CA TYR A 85 -8.08 -1.97 21.81
C TYR A 85 -6.70 -1.89 21.18
N TYR A 86 -6.62 -1.96 19.85
CA TYR A 86 -5.39 -1.71 19.12
C TYR A 86 -4.84 -0.31 19.44
N SER A 87 -5.67 0.72 19.31
CA SER A 87 -5.26 2.11 19.55
C SER A 87 -4.80 2.34 20.99
N HIS A 88 -5.43 1.69 21.96
CA HIS A 88 -5.00 1.74 23.35
C HIS A 88 -3.67 1.00 23.56
N TYR A 89 -3.50 -0.15 22.94
CA TYR A 89 -2.35 -1.02 23.13
C TYR A 89 -1.04 -0.45 22.57
N VAL A 90 -1.11 0.39 21.51
CA VAL A 90 0.05 0.95 20.80
C VAL A 90 0.01 2.47 20.66
N GLY A 91 -0.82 3.18 21.45
CA GLY A 91 -1.14 4.59 21.26
C GLY A 91 0.07 5.49 21.02
N ASP A 92 1.14 5.32 21.78
CA ASP A 92 2.34 6.17 21.68
C ASP A 92 3.13 5.90 20.36
N ILE A 93 3.15 4.65 19.89
CA ILE A 93 3.98 4.21 18.78
C ILE A 93 3.28 4.50 17.46
N PHE A 94 2.00 4.15 17.36
CA PHE A 94 1.19 4.35 16.17
C PHE A 94 0.72 5.81 16.04
N GLY A 95 0.38 6.45 17.14
CA GLY A 95 -0.14 7.81 17.17
C GLY A 95 0.90 8.88 16.84
N ALA A 96 2.18 8.67 17.14
CA ALA A 96 3.22 9.65 16.86
C ALA A 96 3.41 9.88 15.34
N PRO A 97 3.60 8.86 14.47
CA PRO A 97 3.62 9.03 13.02
C PRO A 97 2.36 9.69 12.46
N LEU A 98 1.16 9.28 12.91
CA LEU A 98 -0.10 9.86 12.46
C LEU A 98 -0.26 11.33 12.88
N ALA A 99 0.17 11.69 14.10
CA ALA A 99 0.14 13.08 14.55
C ALA A 99 1.09 13.97 13.72
N ILE A 100 2.29 13.48 13.41
CA ILE A 100 3.24 14.21 12.56
C ILE A 100 2.70 14.32 11.12
N GLU A 101 2.09 13.26 10.59
CA GLU A 101 1.42 13.30 9.30
C GLU A 101 0.36 14.40 9.28
N GLY A 102 -0.60 14.38 10.21
CA GLY A 102 -1.69 15.35 10.26
C GLY A 102 -1.21 16.79 10.47
N LEU A 103 -0.28 17.00 11.42
CA LEU A 103 0.20 18.34 11.76
C LEU A 103 1.19 18.94 10.75
N MET A 104 1.99 18.13 10.09
CA MET A 104 3.04 18.60 9.20
C MET A 104 2.70 18.35 7.73
N ALA A 105 2.49 17.10 7.35
CA ALA A 105 2.31 16.74 5.96
C ALA A 105 0.96 17.21 5.41
N PHE A 106 -0.14 16.93 6.09
CA PHE A 106 -1.48 17.32 5.64
C PHE A 106 -1.68 18.83 5.60
N PHE A 107 -1.21 19.59 6.61
CA PHE A 107 -1.29 21.04 6.58
C PHE A 107 -0.43 21.66 5.49
N LEU A 108 0.76 21.13 5.27
CA LEU A 108 1.64 21.54 4.18
C LEU A 108 0.98 21.27 2.83
N GLU A 109 0.46 20.08 2.63
CA GLU A 109 -0.23 19.68 1.40
C GLU A 109 -1.46 20.55 1.14
N SER A 110 -2.36 20.70 2.11
CA SER A 110 -3.57 21.51 1.99
C SER A 110 -3.28 22.97 1.68
N THR A 111 -2.26 23.55 2.29
CA THR A 111 -1.85 24.95 2.04
C THR A 111 -1.36 25.11 0.61
N PHE A 112 -0.48 24.22 0.14
CA PHE A 112 0.10 24.38 -1.19
C PHE A 112 -0.85 23.99 -2.30
N ILE A 113 -1.82 23.11 -2.09
CA ILE A 113 -2.91 22.85 -3.03
C ILE A 113 -3.75 24.13 -3.25
N GLY A 114 -4.11 24.84 -2.18
CA GLY A 114 -4.80 26.11 -2.30
C GLY A 114 -3.99 27.15 -3.14
N LEU A 115 -2.70 27.28 -2.87
CA LEU A 115 -1.80 28.15 -3.63
C LEU A 115 -1.60 27.67 -5.08
N PHE A 116 -1.56 26.37 -5.33
CA PHE A 116 -1.46 25.82 -6.68
C PHE A 116 -2.67 26.21 -7.55
N PHE A 117 -3.89 26.13 -7.03
CA PHE A 117 -5.08 26.49 -7.82
C PHE A 117 -5.29 27.98 -7.94
N PHE A 118 -5.04 28.76 -6.88
CA PHE A 118 -5.38 30.19 -6.81
C PHE A 118 -4.18 31.13 -6.95
N GLY A 119 -2.96 30.59 -7.08
CA GLY A 119 -1.71 31.35 -7.14
C GLY A 119 -1.29 31.82 -8.54
N TRP A 120 -1.88 31.32 -9.62
CA TRP A 120 -1.44 31.55 -10.99
C TRP A 120 -1.30 33.03 -11.39
N ASP A 121 -2.17 33.90 -10.90
CA ASP A 121 -2.17 35.33 -11.22
C ASP A 121 -1.50 36.18 -10.14
N ARG A 122 -1.05 35.57 -9.02
CA ARG A 122 -0.47 36.24 -7.86
C ARG A 122 1.01 35.94 -7.66
N LEU A 123 1.47 34.80 -8.12
CA LEU A 123 2.84 34.32 -7.95
C LEU A 123 3.62 34.43 -9.26
N SER A 124 4.91 34.70 -9.15
CA SER A 124 5.81 34.55 -10.29
C SER A 124 5.90 33.08 -10.70
N ARG A 125 6.30 32.81 -11.94
CA ARG A 125 6.43 31.45 -12.48
C ARG A 125 7.29 30.54 -11.59
N ARG A 126 8.41 31.07 -11.06
CA ARG A 126 9.32 30.31 -10.17
C ARG A 126 8.70 30.04 -8.80
N GLN A 127 7.97 31.02 -8.24
CA GLN A 127 7.27 30.84 -6.96
C GLN A 127 6.14 29.83 -7.10
N HIS A 128 5.38 29.85 -8.21
CA HIS A 128 4.34 28.87 -8.44
C HIS A 128 4.91 27.45 -8.61
N LEU A 129 6.02 27.29 -9.34
CA LEU A 129 6.73 26.01 -9.41
C LEU A 129 7.18 25.51 -8.02
N LEU A 130 7.70 26.42 -7.17
CA LEU A 130 8.05 26.06 -5.80
C LEU A 130 6.83 25.55 -5.01
N VAL A 131 5.67 26.18 -5.17
CA VAL A 131 4.40 25.72 -4.58
C VAL A 131 4.06 24.30 -5.06
N THR A 132 4.19 24.04 -6.34
CA THR A 132 3.92 22.71 -6.92
C THR A 132 4.91 21.65 -6.42
N VAL A 133 6.18 22.00 -6.26
CA VAL A 133 7.18 21.10 -5.63
C VAL A 133 6.85 20.83 -4.18
N LEU A 134 6.49 21.85 -3.39
CA LEU A 134 6.14 21.68 -1.97
C LEU A 134 4.85 20.87 -1.79
N MET A 135 3.88 21.00 -2.70
CA MET A 135 2.70 20.14 -2.75
C MET A 135 3.09 18.67 -3.00
N ALA A 136 3.98 18.41 -3.97
CA ALA A 136 4.45 17.05 -4.25
C ALA A 136 5.25 16.46 -3.07
N VAL A 137 6.10 17.26 -2.43
CA VAL A 137 6.83 16.84 -1.23
C VAL A 137 5.86 16.55 -0.08
N GLY A 138 4.84 17.40 0.13
CA GLY A 138 3.81 17.20 1.15
C GLY A 138 3.09 15.86 0.99
N SER A 139 2.61 15.55 -0.22
CA SER A 139 1.95 14.27 -0.50
C SER A 139 2.85 13.06 -0.25
N ASN A 140 4.13 13.16 -0.57
CA ASN A 140 5.09 12.09 -0.31
C ASN A 140 5.43 11.96 1.19
N LEU A 141 5.50 13.07 1.93
CA LEU A 141 5.71 13.04 3.38
C LEU A 141 4.50 12.46 4.11
N SER A 142 3.27 12.75 3.67
CA SER A 142 2.06 12.10 4.18
C SER A 142 2.16 10.58 4.00
N ALA A 143 2.46 10.12 2.79
CA ALA A 143 2.66 8.70 2.52
C ALA A 143 3.78 8.08 3.38
N LEU A 144 4.88 8.81 3.62
CA LEU A 144 5.98 8.33 4.46
C LEU A 144 5.52 8.04 5.89
N TRP A 145 4.84 8.99 6.54
CA TRP A 145 4.43 8.84 7.93
C TRP A 145 3.39 7.74 8.12
N ILE A 146 2.42 7.63 7.21
CA ILE A 146 1.44 6.53 7.20
C ILE A 146 2.14 5.18 7.01
N LEU A 147 3.13 5.10 6.12
CA LEU A 147 3.84 3.85 5.85
C LEU A 147 4.87 3.50 6.94
N ILE A 148 5.37 4.46 7.71
CA ILE A 148 6.13 4.20 8.94
C ILE A 148 5.22 3.50 9.95
N ALA A 149 4.00 4.01 10.19
CA ALA A 149 3.04 3.38 11.08
C ALA A 149 2.65 1.97 10.62
N ASN A 150 2.35 1.79 9.34
CA ASN A 150 2.01 0.48 8.77
C ASN A 150 3.20 -0.49 8.76
N GLY A 151 4.40 -0.01 8.44
CA GLY A 151 5.63 -0.81 8.46
C GLY A 151 5.98 -1.31 9.85
N TRP A 152 5.74 -0.48 10.88
CA TRP A 152 5.89 -0.91 12.26
C TRP A 152 4.92 -2.05 12.63
N MET A 153 3.70 -2.04 12.12
CA MET A 153 2.78 -3.18 12.32
C MET A 153 3.28 -4.47 11.66
N GLN A 154 4.09 -4.37 10.63
CA GLN A 154 4.70 -5.51 9.93
C GLN A 154 5.96 -6.02 10.63
N ASN A 155 6.75 -5.11 11.18
CA ASN A 155 8.01 -5.39 11.89
C ASN A 155 8.12 -4.45 13.11
N PRO A 156 7.65 -4.86 14.30
CA PRO A 156 7.53 -3.99 15.49
C PRO A 156 8.88 -3.79 16.20
N VAL A 157 9.72 -2.92 15.65
CA VAL A 157 11.01 -2.52 16.25
C VAL A 157 10.90 -1.23 17.05
N GLY A 158 11.81 -0.97 17.98
CA GLY A 158 11.87 0.26 18.77
C GLY A 158 10.75 0.40 19.80
N ALA A 159 10.14 -0.72 20.23
CA ALA A 159 9.10 -0.75 21.24
C ALA A 159 9.16 -2.03 22.06
N GLU A 160 8.75 -1.94 23.32
CA GLU A 160 8.67 -3.08 24.23
C GLU A 160 7.34 -3.10 24.99
N PHE A 161 6.90 -4.31 25.37
CA PHE A 161 5.72 -4.46 26.22
C PHE A 161 6.05 -4.16 27.68
N SER A 162 5.29 -3.25 28.26
CA SER A 162 5.38 -2.88 29.67
C SER A 162 4.29 -3.60 30.47
N TYR A 163 4.70 -4.45 31.43
CA TYR A 163 3.76 -5.10 32.35
C TYR A 163 3.17 -4.15 33.40
N HIS A 164 3.73 -2.95 33.55
CA HIS A 164 3.20 -1.91 34.43
C HIS A 164 1.97 -1.22 33.85
N THR A 165 2.03 -0.89 32.55
CA THR A 165 0.96 -0.20 31.83
C THR A 165 0.09 -1.15 31.01
N MET A 166 0.50 -2.41 30.88
CA MET A 166 -0.17 -3.46 30.08
C MET A 166 -0.33 -3.12 28.59
N ARG A 167 0.61 -2.35 28.03
CA ARG A 167 0.64 -1.92 26.64
C ARG A 167 2.06 -1.92 26.09
N MET A 168 2.17 -1.76 24.79
CA MET A 168 3.45 -1.48 24.14
C MET A 168 3.86 -0.03 24.41
N GLU A 169 5.12 0.19 24.69
CA GLU A 169 5.72 1.51 24.89
C GLU A 169 6.87 1.70 23.92
N MET A 170 6.98 2.89 23.36
CA MET A 170 8.07 3.25 22.46
C MET A 170 9.35 3.43 23.26
N THR A 171 10.39 2.69 22.87
CA THR A 171 11.73 2.76 23.47
C THR A 171 12.72 3.52 22.60
N ASP A 172 12.53 3.49 21.29
CA ASP A 172 13.40 4.19 20.32
C ASP A 172 12.58 4.68 19.12
N PHE A 173 12.32 5.99 19.09
CA PHE A 173 11.60 6.65 18.01
C PHE A 173 12.32 6.51 16.65
N TRP A 174 13.64 6.61 16.65
CA TRP A 174 14.38 6.53 15.39
C TRP A 174 14.42 5.11 14.82
N ALA A 175 14.43 4.09 15.66
CA ALA A 175 14.25 2.71 15.21
C ALA A 175 12.89 2.50 14.56
N VAL A 176 11.83 3.14 15.04
CA VAL A 176 10.49 3.12 14.41
C VAL A 176 10.53 3.82 13.05
N VAL A 177 11.12 5.03 12.97
CA VAL A 177 11.19 5.84 11.75
C VAL A 177 12.05 5.15 10.68
N PHE A 178 13.22 4.64 11.04
CA PHE A 178 14.15 3.98 10.12
C PHE A 178 13.95 2.46 10.04
N ASN A 179 12.78 1.99 10.40
CA ASN A 179 12.40 0.59 10.22
C ASN A 179 12.61 0.14 8.77
N PRO A 180 13.43 -0.90 8.50
CA PRO A 180 13.72 -1.34 7.14
C PRO A 180 12.46 -1.68 6.32
N ASP A 181 11.49 -2.35 6.94
CA ASP A 181 10.22 -2.69 6.28
C ASP A 181 9.41 -1.43 5.92
N ALA A 182 9.38 -0.43 6.81
CA ALA A 182 8.69 0.83 6.55
C ALA A 182 9.34 1.59 5.38
N GLN A 183 10.67 1.66 5.34
CA GLN A 183 11.40 2.36 4.30
C GLN A 183 11.29 1.65 2.95
N ALA A 184 11.47 0.33 2.90
CA ALA A 184 11.29 -0.46 1.68
C ALA A 184 9.86 -0.33 1.14
N LYS A 185 8.86 -0.42 2.02
CA LYS A 185 7.46 -0.26 1.67
C LYS A 185 7.13 1.14 1.16
N PHE A 186 7.68 2.18 1.77
CA PHE A 186 7.50 3.56 1.34
C PHE A 186 7.99 3.77 -0.09
N VAL A 187 9.23 3.44 -0.39
CA VAL A 187 9.80 3.68 -1.72
C VAL A 187 9.12 2.84 -2.80
N HIS A 188 8.73 1.60 -2.48
CA HIS A 188 7.97 0.74 -3.39
C HIS A 188 6.57 1.29 -3.67
N THR A 189 5.81 1.64 -2.62
CA THR A 189 4.44 2.14 -2.74
C THR A 189 4.38 3.48 -3.49
N VAL A 190 5.30 4.40 -3.20
CA VAL A 190 5.38 5.69 -3.88
C VAL A 190 5.73 5.50 -5.36
N SER A 191 6.67 4.60 -5.68
CA SER A 191 6.99 4.25 -7.08
C SER A 191 5.79 3.66 -7.82
N ALA A 192 4.97 2.82 -7.17
CA ALA A 192 3.73 2.31 -7.74
C ALA A 192 2.72 3.45 -8.01
N GLY A 193 2.65 4.43 -7.13
CA GLY A 193 1.88 5.65 -7.35
C GLY A 193 2.36 6.44 -8.57
N TYR A 194 3.66 6.54 -8.77
CA TYR A 194 4.24 7.21 -9.95
C TYR A 194 3.88 6.48 -11.25
N VAL A 195 3.90 5.16 -11.26
CA VAL A 195 3.42 4.34 -12.39
C VAL A 195 1.94 4.62 -12.66
N THR A 196 1.12 4.74 -11.61
CA THR A 196 -0.32 5.00 -11.72
C THR A 196 -0.59 6.37 -12.35
N GLY A 197 0.05 7.43 -11.87
CA GLY A 197 -0.07 8.77 -12.45
C GLY A 197 0.41 8.82 -13.92
N ALA A 198 1.53 8.13 -14.21
CA ALA A 198 2.04 8.03 -15.58
C ALA A 198 1.06 7.32 -16.52
N MET A 199 0.47 6.19 -16.08
CA MET A 199 -0.51 5.44 -16.87
C MET A 199 -1.77 6.27 -17.12
N PHE A 200 -2.24 6.99 -16.12
CA PHE A 200 -3.39 7.88 -16.25
C PHE A 200 -3.18 8.94 -17.34
N VAL A 201 -2.05 9.65 -17.30
CA VAL A 201 -1.69 10.65 -18.31
C VAL A 201 -1.46 10.02 -19.67
N LEU A 202 -0.76 8.88 -19.74
CA LEU A 202 -0.48 8.15 -20.98
C LEU A 202 -1.77 7.70 -21.67
N SER A 203 -2.71 7.16 -20.91
CA SER A 203 -3.97 6.61 -21.42
C SER A 203 -4.88 7.70 -21.97
N ILE A 204 -5.09 8.79 -21.23
CA ILE A 204 -5.94 9.91 -21.69
C ILE A 204 -5.29 10.61 -22.88
N SER A 205 -3.96 10.80 -22.88
CA SER A 205 -3.24 11.36 -24.03
C SER A 205 -3.38 10.47 -25.27
N SER A 206 -3.31 9.15 -25.10
CA SER A 206 -3.55 8.17 -26.19
C SER A 206 -4.96 8.28 -26.74
N TRP A 207 -5.96 8.51 -25.91
CA TRP A 207 -7.33 8.72 -26.36
C TRP A 207 -7.50 9.97 -27.22
N TYR A 208 -6.81 11.10 -26.88
CA TYR A 208 -6.82 12.30 -27.70
C TYR A 208 -6.12 12.05 -29.05
N LEU A 209 -4.95 11.40 -29.03
CA LEU A 209 -4.18 11.07 -30.24
C LEU A 209 -4.97 10.15 -31.21
N LEU A 210 -5.67 9.15 -30.67
CA LEU A 210 -6.53 8.26 -31.48
C LEU A 210 -7.68 9.00 -32.15
N ARG A 211 -8.12 10.13 -31.58
CA ARG A 211 -9.20 10.97 -32.11
C ARG A 211 -8.71 12.18 -32.90
N GLY A 212 -7.40 12.36 -33.03
CA GLY A 212 -6.80 13.53 -33.68
C GLY A 212 -7.13 14.87 -32.99
N ARG A 213 -7.43 14.85 -31.66
CA ARG A 213 -7.77 16.03 -30.87
C ARG A 213 -6.57 16.50 -30.06
N ASP A 214 -6.41 17.82 -29.93
CA ASP A 214 -5.39 18.45 -29.08
C ASP A 214 -4.01 17.79 -29.24
N VAL A 215 -3.59 17.51 -30.48
CA VAL A 215 -2.47 16.63 -30.83
C VAL A 215 -1.14 17.10 -30.23
N GLU A 216 -0.88 18.41 -30.21
CA GLU A 216 0.35 18.96 -29.62
C GLU A 216 0.36 18.73 -28.11
N PHE A 217 -0.73 19.07 -27.44
CA PHE A 217 -0.91 18.89 -26.01
C PHE A 217 -0.78 17.39 -25.63
N ALA A 218 -1.53 16.53 -26.33
CA ALA A 218 -1.53 15.10 -26.08
C ALA A 218 -0.17 14.46 -26.36
N GLY A 219 0.50 14.87 -27.44
CA GLY A 219 1.82 14.35 -27.79
C GLY A 219 2.91 14.72 -26.78
N LYS A 220 2.87 15.94 -26.20
CA LYS A 220 3.79 16.35 -25.14
C LYS A 220 3.48 15.61 -23.82
N SER A 221 2.20 15.52 -23.44
CA SER A 221 1.77 14.76 -22.26
C SER A 221 2.16 13.29 -22.37
N PHE A 222 1.94 12.66 -23.52
CA PHE A 222 2.32 11.27 -23.79
C PHE A 222 3.82 11.04 -23.60
N ARG A 223 4.68 11.92 -24.13
CA ARG A 223 6.14 11.78 -24.01
C ARG A 223 6.61 11.89 -22.57
N ILE A 224 6.10 12.87 -21.81
CA ILE A 224 6.44 13.04 -20.39
C ILE A 224 5.98 11.80 -19.61
N ALA A 225 4.75 11.36 -19.82
CA ALA A 225 4.20 10.19 -19.14
C ALA A 225 4.95 8.89 -19.51
N ALA A 226 5.34 8.71 -20.78
CA ALA A 226 6.11 7.54 -21.20
C ALA A 226 7.49 7.48 -20.55
N ALA A 227 8.21 8.60 -20.49
CA ALA A 227 9.54 8.67 -19.87
C ALA A 227 9.46 8.50 -18.35
N PHE A 228 8.57 9.24 -17.68
CA PHE A 228 8.37 9.15 -16.24
C PHE A 228 7.86 7.76 -15.84
N GLY A 229 6.90 7.20 -16.57
CA GLY A 229 6.33 5.88 -16.31
C GLY A 229 7.34 4.75 -16.52
N PHE A 230 8.20 4.83 -17.53
CA PHE A 230 9.26 3.85 -17.71
C PHE A 230 10.27 3.86 -16.56
N ALA A 231 10.75 5.03 -16.16
CA ALA A 231 11.63 5.15 -15.00
C ALA A 231 10.96 4.63 -13.71
N SER A 232 9.68 4.97 -13.52
CA SER A 232 8.92 4.55 -12.34
C SER A 232 8.66 3.05 -12.29
N VAL A 233 8.37 2.40 -13.42
CA VAL A 233 8.16 0.95 -13.45
C VAL A 233 9.46 0.18 -13.24
N CYS A 234 10.60 0.68 -13.74
CA CYS A 234 11.90 0.11 -13.39
C CYS A 234 12.18 0.25 -11.89
N SER A 235 11.89 1.44 -11.31
CA SER A 235 12.03 1.69 -9.89
C SER A 235 11.17 0.75 -9.05
N VAL A 236 9.87 0.61 -9.37
CA VAL A 236 8.96 -0.24 -8.59
C VAL A 236 9.35 -1.72 -8.63
N ILE A 237 9.95 -2.20 -9.71
CA ILE A 237 10.44 -3.59 -9.81
C ILE A 237 11.64 -3.78 -8.87
N VAL A 238 12.64 -2.90 -8.95
CA VAL A 238 13.85 -2.98 -8.10
C VAL A 238 13.50 -2.82 -6.62
N LEU A 239 12.66 -1.85 -6.28
CA LEU A 239 12.25 -1.60 -4.90
C LEU A 239 11.23 -2.64 -4.39
N GLY A 240 10.53 -3.33 -5.29
CA GLY A 240 9.70 -4.48 -4.97
C GLY A 240 10.52 -5.70 -4.57
N ASP A 241 11.66 -5.93 -5.22
CA ASP A 241 12.63 -6.95 -4.82
C ASP A 241 13.17 -6.68 -3.39
N GLU A 242 13.55 -5.44 -3.09
CA GLU A 242 13.97 -5.03 -1.74
C GLU A 242 12.87 -5.26 -0.70
N SER A 243 11.62 -4.90 -1.03
CA SER A 243 10.46 -5.14 -0.15
C SER A 243 10.21 -6.65 0.07
N GLY A 244 10.42 -7.48 -0.95
CA GLY A 244 10.34 -8.94 -0.84
C GLY A 244 11.42 -9.52 0.08
N TYR A 245 12.63 -9.00 -0.01
CA TYR A 245 13.76 -9.38 0.85
C TYR A 245 13.47 -9.06 2.33
N THR A 246 13.05 -7.83 2.65
CA THR A 246 12.73 -7.45 4.04
C THR A 246 11.58 -8.27 4.62
N VAL A 247 10.56 -8.59 3.81
CA VAL A 247 9.49 -9.53 4.21
C VAL A 247 10.05 -10.91 4.56
N GLY A 248 11.02 -11.41 3.79
CA GLY A 248 11.69 -12.69 4.06
C GLY A 248 12.40 -12.72 5.41
N GLU A 249 13.02 -11.62 5.82
CA GLU A 249 13.69 -11.49 7.10
C GLU A 249 12.70 -11.33 8.28
N ALA A 250 11.68 -10.48 8.13
CA ALA A 250 10.76 -10.14 9.21
C ALA A 250 9.57 -11.13 9.34
N GLN A 251 9.07 -11.66 8.23
CA GLN A 251 7.83 -12.45 8.15
C GLN A 251 7.98 -13.68 7.25
N GLN A 252 8.79 -14.64 7.67
CA GLN A 252 9.04 -15.89 6.92
C GLN A 252 7.76 -16.62 6.52
N THR A 253 6.75 -16.61 7.38
CA THR A 253 5.43 -17.20 7.11
C THR A 253 4.77 -16.59 5.87
N LYS A 254 4.83 -15.26 5.74
CA LYS A 254 4.28 -14.53 4.60
C LYS A 254 5.06 -14.87 3.33
N LEU A 255 6.39 -14.88 3.38
CA LEU A 255 7.23 -15.25 2.25
C LEU A 255 6.92 -16.66 1.77
N ALA A 256 6.89 -17.63 2.69
CA ALA A 256 6.60 -19.03 2.35
C ALA A 256 5.20 -19.20 1.72
N ALA A 257 4.20 -18.45 2.19
CA ALA A 257 2.85 -18.46 1.60
C ALA A 257 2.81 -17.78 0.21
N MET A 258 3.49 -16.65 0.02
CA MET A 258 3.58 -15.95 -1.27
C MET A 258 4.25 -16.82 -2.34
N GLU A 259 5.20 -17.65 -1.95
CA GLU A 259 6.01 -18.49 -2.83
C GLU A 259 5.52 -19.92 -2.92
N ALA A 260 4.44 -20.28 -2.19
CA ALA A 260 3.91 -21.64 -2.07
C ALA A 260 5.00 -22.67 -1.68
N MET A 261 5.81 -22.31 -0.69
CA MET A 261 6.93 -23.11 -0.18
C MET A 261 6.46 -23.91 1.03
N TRP A 262 6.06 -25.15 0.80
CA TRP A 262 5.55 -26.04 1.86
C TRP A 262 6.67 -26.66 2.68
N HIS A 263 7.77 -27.05 2.02
CA HIS A 263 8.95 -27.64 2.63
C HIS A 263 10.11 -26.68 2.54
N THR A 264 11.06 -26.81 3.46
CA THR A 264 12.33 -26.05 3.39
C THR A 264 13.09 -26.43 2.13
N GLU A 265 13.33 -25.43 1.29
CA GLU A 265 14.08 -25.60 0.05
C GLU A 265 15.58 -25.50 0.34
N PRO A 266 16.37 -26.52 -0.03
CA PRO A 266 17.81 -26.47 0.11
C PRO A 266 18.39 -25.36 -0.79
N ALA A 267 19.53 -24.82 -0.38
CA ALA A 267 20.21 -23.82 -1.19
C ALA A 267 20.89 -24.46 -2.42
N PRO A 268 20.83 -23.80 -3.58
CA PRO A 268 20.08 -22.56 -3.89
C PRO A 268 18.60 -22.83 -4.21
N ALA A 269 17.71 -22.13 -3.49
CA ALA A 269 16.26 -22.36 -3.59
C ALA A 269 15.69 -22.03 -4.98
N PRO A 270 14.82 -22.87 -5.56
CA PRO A 270 14.13 -22.60 -6.81
C PRO A 270 12.96 -21.63 -6.63
N PHE A 271 12.64 -20.88 -7.66
CA PHE A 271 11.50 -19.95 -7.70
C PHE A 271 10.30 -20.61 -8.38
N ASN A 272 9.17 -20.66 -7.70
CA ASN A 272 7.91 -21.14 -8.26
C ASN A 272 7.28 -20.07 -9.16
N VAL A 273 7.46 -20.16 -10.48
CA VAL A 273 6.80 -19.25 -11.43
C VAL A 273 5.29 -19.47 -11.42
N LEU A 274 4.87 -20.72 -11.49
CA LEU A 274 3.48 -21.16 -11.39
C LEU A 274 3.42 -22.35 -10.44
N ALA A 275 2.41 -22.40 -9.59
CA ALA A 275 2.12 -23.53 -8.71
C ALA A 275 0.62 -23.65 -8.47
N TRP A 276 0.16 -24.87 -8.17
CA TRP A 276 -1.19 -25.10 -7.70
C TRP A 276 -1.16 -25.56 -6.24
N PRO A 277 -1.21 -24.61 -5.28
CA PRO A 277 -1.13 -24.95 -3.87
C PRO A 277 -2.34 -25.75 -3.41
N ASN A 278 -2.09 -26.84 -2.68
CA ASN A 278 -3.12 -27.67 -2.05
C ASN A 278 -2.97 -27.60 -0.53
N GLU A 279 -3.88 -26.86 0.11
CA GLU A 279 -3.84 -26.64 1.55
C GLU A 279 -4.21 -27.87 2.39
N THR A 280 -4.92 -28.83 1.78
CA THR A 280 -5.31 -30.07 2.48
C THR A 280 -4.12 -31.01 2.64
N THR A 281 -3.34 -31.15 1.58
CA THR A 281 -2.16 -32.03 1.56
C THR A 281 -0.88 -31.29 1.96
N MET A 282 -0.95 -29.96 2.09
CA MET A 282 0.17 -29.05 2.37
C MET A 282 1.34 -29.27 1.40
N GLN A 283 1.03 -29.30 0.10
CA GLN A 283 1.99 -29.43 -1.00
C GLN A 283 1.45 -28.78 -2.27
N ASN A 284 2.27 -28.64 -3.30
CA ASN A 284 1.79 -28.21 -4.61
C ASN A 284 1.41 -29.43 -5.44
N ASP A 285 0.18 -29.49 -5.99
CA ASP A 285 -0.26 -30.56 -6.87
C ASP A 285 0.59 -30.59 -8.16
N TRP A 286 0.98 -29.43 -8.65
CA TRP A 286 1.98 -29.25 -9.69
C TRP A 286 2.67 -27.89 -9.55
N GLN A 287 3.88 -27.75 -10.11
CA GLN A 287 4.64 -26.49 -10.11
C GLN A 287 5.59 -26.41 -11.28
N VAL A 288 5.84 -25.17 -11.72
CA VAL A 288 6.87 -24.81 -12.72
C VAL A 288 7.90 -23.92 -12.01
N GLN A 289 9.14 -24.37 -11.98
CA GLN A 289 10.20 -23.71 -11.22
C GLN A 289 11.33 -23.21 -12.13
N ILE A 290 11.91 -22.08 -11.72
CA ILE A 290 13.21 -21.64 -12.23
C ILE A 290 14.25 -21.97 -11.14
N PRO A 291 15.26 -22.84 -11.45
CA PRO A 291 16.30 -23.18 -10.50
C PRO A 291 17.06 -21.95 -9.97
N TRP A 292 17.47 -21.97 -8.70
CA TRP A 292 18.29 -20.99 -7.94
C TRP A 292 17.72 -19.56 -7.84
N LEU A 293 16.73 -19.19 -8.62
CA LEU A 293 16.26 -17.80 -8.70
C LEU A 293 15.73 -17.30 -7.34
N MET A 294 15.04 -18.14 -6.58
CA MET A 294 14.52 -17.75 -5.26
C MET A 294 15.65 -17.50 -4.24
N GLY A 295 16.75 -18.27 -4.31
CA GLY A 295 17.93 -18.00 -3.50
C GLY A 295 18.53 -16.61 -3.78
N LEU A 296 18.55 -16.18 -5.04
CA LEU A 296 19.05 -14.84 -5.42
C LEU A 296 18.15 -13.70 -4.98
N ILE A 297 16.83 -13.81 -5.17
CA ILE A 297 15.87 -12.74 -4.87
C ILE A 297 15.40 -12.74 -3.40
N GLY A 298 15.23 -13.91 -2.79
CA GLY A 298 14.67 -14.04 -1.44
C GLY A 298 15.69 -13.96 -0.32
N THR A 299 16.92 -14.47 -0.54
CA THR A 299 17.98 -14.47 0.49
C THR A 299 19.26 -13.78 0.04
N ARG A 300 19.35 -13.34 -1.22
CA ARG A 300 20.58 -12.80 -1.84
C ARG A 300 21.78 -13.74 -1.66
N SER A 301 21.52 -15.03 -1.52
CA SER A 301 22.50 -16.06 -1.24
C SER A 301 22.23 -17.34 -2.03
N LEU A 302 23.29 -17.98 -2.49
CA LEU A 302 23.20 -19.31 -3.10
C LEU A 302 23.48 -20.43 -2.09
N SER A 303 23.72 -20.09 -0.82
CA SER A 303 24.09 -21.02 0.25
C SER A 303 23.12 -21.05 1.43
N GLN A 304 22.12 -20.16 1.47
CA GLN A 304 21.12 -20.15 2.54
C GLN A 304 19.86 -20.91 2.11
N PRO A 305 19.37 -21.86 2.92
CA PRO A 305 18.07 -22.49 2.72
C PRO A 305 16.95 -21.49 3.04
N ILE A 306 15.78 -21.69 2.45
CA ILE A 306 14.57 -20.90 2.75
C ILE A 306 13.58 -21.79 3.50
N PRO A 307 13.16 -21.41 4.73
CA PRO A 307 12.25 -22.22 5.53
C PRO A 307 10.88 -22.37 4.86
N GLY A 308 10.40 -23.59 4.80
CA GLY A 308 9.06 -23.91 4.34
C GLY A 308 8.02 -23.88 5.46
N ILE A 309 6.75 -23.91 5.08
CA ILE A 309 5.61 -23.81 6.01
C ILE A 309 5.66 -24.89 7.11
N HIS A 310 6.07 -26.11 6.79
CA HIS A 310 6.16 -27.19 7.79
C HIS A 310 7.12 -26.87 8.94
N ASP A 311 8.30 -26.37 8.62
CA ASP A 311 9.30 -26.03 9.64
C ASP A 311 8.91 -24.77 10.40
N ILE A 312 8.33 -23.77 9.71
CA ILE A 312 7.79 -22.57 10.33
C ILE A 312 6.68 -22.91 11.33
N LEU A 313 5.80 -23.86 11.01
CA LEU A 313 4.76 -24.34 11.92
C LEU A 313 5.36 -24.96 13.19
N ALA A 314 6.41 -25.74 13.08
CA ALA A 314 7.08 -26.33 14.25
C ALA A 314 7.69 -25.24 15.15
N VAL A 315 8.32 -24.24 14.57
CA VAL A 315 8.87 -23.09 15.30
C VAL A 315 7.74 -22.29 15.96
N ASN A 316 6.66 -21.96 15.24
CA ASN A 316 5.53 -21.20 15.78
C ASN A 316 4.82 -21.97 16.92
N ARG A 317 4.71 -23.29 16.80
CA ARG A 317 4.20 -24.13 17.89
C ARG A 317 5.04 -24.01 19.16
N ALA A 318 6.35 -24.06 19.04
CA ALA A 318 7.26 -23.88 20.18
C ALA A 318 7.13 -22.47 20.79
N ARG A 319 7.00 -21.44 19.96
CA ARG A 319 6.78 -20.06 20.41
C ARG A 319 5.43 -19.89 21.12
N ILE A 320 4.37 -20.58 20.68
CA ILE A 320 3.06 -20.55 21.34
C ILE A 320 3.16 -21.18 22.74
N VAL A 321 3.87 -22.29 22.88
CA VAL A 321 4.09 -22.94 24.19
C VAL A 321 4.91 -22.04 25.13
N SER A 322 5.95 -21.39 24.63
CA SER A 322 6.74 -20.39 25.37
C SER A 322 5.86 -19.20 25.76
N GLY A 323 5.11 -18.65 24.82
CA GLY A 323 4.24 -17.50 25.05
C GLY A 323 3.10 -17.76 26.02
N ALA A 324 2.58 -19.00 26.08
CA ALA A 324 1.59 -19.39 27.09
C ALA A 324 2.13 -19.21 28.53
N GLN A 325 3.42 -19.45 28.73
CA GLN A 325 4.07 -19.19 30.03
C GLN A 325 4.15 -17.70 30.34
N ALA A 326 4.44 -16.87 29.33
CA ALA A 326 4.44 -15.40 29.49
C ALA A 326 3.03 -14.88 29.85
N VAL A 327 1.99 -15.33 29.14
CA VAL A 327 0.59 -14.93 29.42
C VAL A 327 0.17 -15.34 30.85
N THR A 328 0.50 -16.55 31.27
CA THR A 328 0.19 -17.06 32.62
C THR A 328 0.93 -16.25 33.70
N ALA A 329 2.21 -15.95 33.47
CA ALA A 329 2.99 -15.12 34.39
C ALA A 329 2.45 -13.67 34.45
N LEU A 330 2.07 -13.10 33.30
CA LEU A 330 1.47 -11.78 33.24
C LEU A 330 0.12 -11.70 33.98
N ALA A 331 -0.70 -12.74 33.93
CA ALA A 331 -1.94 -12.82 34.68
C ALA A 331 -1.71 -12.76 36.22
N ARG A 332 -0.63 -13.40 36.70
CA ARG A 332 -0.21 -13.29 38.10
C ARG A 332 0.31 -11.89 38.46
N LEU A 333 1.15 -11.29 37.61
CA LEU A 333 1.66 -9.92 37.83
C LEU A 333 0.56 -8.88 37.82
N ARG A 334 -0.56 -9.11 37.15
CA ARG A 334 -1.75 -8.23 37.24
C ARG A 334 -2.41 -8.25 38.63
N GLN A 335 -2.37 -9.40 39.30
CA GLN A 335 -2.93 -9.57 40.63
C GLN A 335 -1.92 -9.14 41.72
N GLN A 336 -0.64 -9.49 41.55
CA GLN A 336 0.43 -9.23 42.49
C GLN A 336 1.66 -8.75 41.72
N ARG A 337 1.86 -7.44 41.62
CA ARG A 337 2.92 -6.80 40.82
C ARG A 337 4.33 -7.13 41.27
N ASP A 338 4.51 -7.44 42.56
CA ASP A 338 5.81 -7.70 43.21
C ASP A 338 6.16 -9.20 43.23
N ASP A 339 5.41 -10.06 42.57
CA ASP A 339 5.74 -11.50 42.48
C ASP A 339 7.01 -11.69 41.65
N ALA A 340 8.14 -11.83 42.34
CA ALA A 340 9.45 -12.01 41.71
C ALA A 340 9.56 -13.27 40.87
N VAL A 341 8.84 -14.36 41.20
CA VAL A 341 8.82 -15.61 40.44
C VAL A 341 8.05 -15.42 39.13
N ALA A 342 6.89 -14.78 39.21
CA ALA A 342 6.10 -14.44 38.03
C ALA A 342 6.86 -13.48 37.11
N LEU A 343 7.56 -12.48 37.67
CA LEU A 343 8.38 -11.53 36.88
C LEU A 343 9.55 -12.22 36.18
N ALA A 344 10.28 -13.08 36.88
CA ALA A 344 11.38 -13.85 36.27
C ALA A 344 10.88 -14.74 35.12
N ARG A 345 9.74 -15.43 35.32
CA ARG A 345 9.10 -16.26 34.28
C ARG A 345 8.62 -15.41 33.09
N PHE A 346 7.98 -14.27 33.36
CA PHE A 346 7.58 -13.35 32.31
C PHE A 346 8.77 -12.88 31.46
N ASN A 347 9.84 -12.43 32.10
CA ASN A 347 11.04 -11.95 31.41
C ASN A 347 11.73 -13.04 30.58
N ALA A 348 11.66 -14.30 30.99
CA ALA A 348 12.21 -15.43 30.24
C ALA A 348 11.42 -15.74 28.95
N HIS A 349 10.13 -15.41 28.92
CA HIS A 349 9.22 -15.78 27.83
C HIS A 349 8.55 -14.60 27.13
N LYS A 350 8.80 -13.34 27.55
CA LYS A 350 8.11 -12.13 27.04
C LYS A 350 8.24 -11.94 25.53
N ALA A 351 9.31 -12.41 24.90
CA ALA A 351 9.52 -12.33 23.47
C ALA A 351 8.45 -13.09 22.65
N ASP A 352 7.82 -14.10 23.26
CA ASP A 352 6.79 -14.91 22.64
C ASP A 352 5.38 -14.59 23.16
N LEU A 353 5.22 -13.50 23.94
CA LEU A 353 3.94 -13.12 24.55
C LEU A 353 2.80 -13.10 23.53
N GLY A 354 3.00 -12.47 22.36
CA GLY A 354 2.00 -12.38 21.31
C GLY A 354 1.59 -13.76 20.78
N PHE A 355 2.53 -14.68 20.64
CA PHE A 355 2.22 -16.06 20.23
C PHE A 355 1.37 -16.79 21.27
N GLY A 356 1.63 -16.57 22.57
CA GLY A 356 0.76 -17.08 23.65
C GLY A 356 -0.65 -16.49 23.60
N LEU A 357 -0.80 -15.23 23.20
CA LEU A 357 -2.10 -14.57 23.05
C LEU A 357 -2.99 -15.18 21.95
N LEU A 358 -2.42 -15.89 20.97
CA LEU A 358 -3.20 -16.63 19.96
C LEU A 358 -4.11 -17.68 20.60
N LEU A 359 -3.71 -18.25 21.73
CA LEU A 359 -4.50 -19.25 22.46
C LEU A 359 -5.81 -18.68 23.03
N LYS A 360 -5.90 -17.35 23.21
CA LYS A 360 -7.11 -16.67 23.67
C LYS A 360 -8.32 -16.84 22.72
N LYS A 361 -8.09 -17.25 21.50
CA LYS A 361 -9.15 -17.63 20.55
C LYS A 361 -9.81 -18.96 20.92
N TYR A 362 -9.10 -19.84 21.62
CA TYR A 362 -9.51 -21.21 21.91
C TYR A 362 -9.83 -21.47 23.37
N THR A 363 -9.30 -20.67 24.29
CA THR A 363 -9.52 -20.79 25.73
C THR A 363 -9.37 -19.47 26.43
N ASP A 364 -10.20 -19.22 27.45
CA ASP A 364 -10.07 -18.04 28.32
C ASP A 364 -8.86 -18.17 29.26
N ASP A 365 -8.56 -19.39 29.71
CA ASP A 365 -7.37 -19.67 30.53
C ASP A 365 -6.31 -20.40 29.71
N VAL A 366 -5.29 -19.65 29.31
CA VAL A 366 -4.17 -20.15 28.49
C VAL A 366 -3.40 -21.29 29.18
N SER A 367 -3.42 -21.36 30.53
CA SER A 367 -2.75 -22.43 31.28
C SER A 367 -3.40 -23.81 31.07
N THR A 368 -4.64 -23.85 30.60
CA THR A 368 -5.40 -25.09 30.32
C THR A 368 -5.36 -25.52 28.86
N ALA A 369 -4.56 -24.83 28.03
CA ALA A 369 -4.49 -25.09 26.60
C ALA A 369 -4.05 -26.53 26.31
N THR A 370 -4.85 -27.25 25.53
CA THR A 370 -4.54 -28.61 25.09
C THR A 370 -3.58 -28.62 23.88
N PRO A 371 -2.85 -29.70 23.62
CA PRO A 371 -2.03 -29.83 22.42
C PRO A 371 -2.81 -29.55 21.13
N ALA A 372 -4.06 -29.94 21.03
CA ALA A 372 -4.91 -29.67 19.86
C ALA A 372 -5.19 -28.17 19.67
N MET A 373 -5.38 -27.40 20.76
CA MET A 373 -5.54 -25.95 20.70
C MET A 373 -4.24 -25.26 20.27
N ILE A 374 -3.08 -25.74 20.75
CA ILE A 374 -1.77 -25.25 20.37
C ILE A 374 -1.52 -25.47 18.88
N ASP A 375 -1.84 -26.66 18.38
CA ASP A 375 -1.70 -27.01 16.96
C ASP A 375 -2.66 -26.21 16.07
N ALA A 376 -3.88 -25.92 16.55
CA ALA A 376 -4.82 -25.06 15.85
C ALA A 376 -4.32 -23.60 15.79
N ALA A 377 -3.83 -23.07 16.91
CA ALA A 377 -3.26 -21.73 16.97
C ALA A 377 -2.00 -21.60 16.10
N ALA A 378 -1.17 -22.65 16.01
CA ALA A 378 -0.02 -22.66 15.11
C ALA A 378 -0.46 -22.63 13.64
N ARG A 379 -1.46 -23.40 13.26
CA ARG A 379 -2.02 -23.37 11.89
C ARG A 379 -2.62 -22.01 11.55
N ASP A 380 -3.27 -21.33 12.48
CA ASP A 380 -3.78 -19.96 12.26
C ASP A 380 -2.70 -18.96 11.88
N THR A 381 -1.43 -19.20 12.24
CA THR A 381 -0.31 -18.29 11.88
C THR A 381 0.03 -18.33 10.39
N ILE A 382 -0.48 -19.30 9.64
CA ILE A 382 -0.22 -19.42 8.20
C ILE A 382 -1.39 -18.82 7.42
N PRO A 383 -1.17 -17.74 6.64
CA PRO A 383 -2.19 -17.25 5.73
C PRO A 383 -2.48 -18.28 4.64
N LYS A 384 -3.69 -18.28 4.08
CA LYS A 384 -4.03 -19.19 3.00
C LYS A 384 -3.11 -18.99 1.81
N VAL A 385 -2.44 -20.08 1.41
CA VAL A 385 -1.34 -20.05 0.44
C VAL A 385 -1.84 -19.75 -0.97
N ALA A 386 -2.92 -20.39 -1.42
CA ALA A 386 -3.40 -20.19 -2.78
C ALA A 386 -3.78 -18.72 -3.10
N PRO A 387 -4.56 -17.99 -2.29
CA PRO A 387 -4.82 -16.57 -2.51
C PRO A 387 -3.55 -15.73 -2.48
N MET A 388 -2.62 -16.01 -1.55
CA MET A 388 -1.36 -15.27 -1.42
C MET A 388 -0.48 -15.45 -2.66
N PHE A 389 -0.27 -16.68 -3.09
CA PHE A 389 0.53 -17.02 -4.25
C PHE A 389 -0.01 -16.37 -5.53
N TRP A 390 -1.30 -16.53 -5.83
CA TRP A 390 -1.88 -16.02 -7.06
C TRP A 390 -2.00 -14.50 -7.10
N SER A 391 -2.29 -13.86 -5.96
CA SER A 391 -2.30 -12.39 -5.88
C SER A 391 -0.91 -11.82 -6.11
N PHE A 392 0.12 -12.41 -5.52
CA PHE A 392 1.50 -11.98 -5.73
C PHE A 392 1.93 -12.18 -7.21
N ARG A 393 1.63 -13.31 -7.82
CA ARG A 393 1.92 -13.58 -9.24
C ARG A 393 1.19 -12.61 -10.16
N LEU A 394 -0.07 -12.29 -9.87
CA LEU A 394 -0.83 -11.30 -10.64
C LEU A 394 -0.19 -9.91 -10.56
N MET A 395 0.19 -9.47 -9.36
CA MET A 395 0.88 -8.18 -9.15
C MET A 395 2.16 -8.09 -10.00
N VAL A 396 3.01 -9.12 -9.93
CA VAL A 396 4.27 -9.18 -10.69
C VAL A 396 4.00 -9.20 -12.20
N ALA A 397 3.05 -10.00 -12.66
CA ALA A 397 2.69 -10.07 -14.08
C ALA A 397 2.18 -8.73 -14.62
N LEU A 398 1.36 -8.01 -13.86
CA LEU A 398 0.91 -6.67 -14.22
C LEU A 398 2.09 -5.67 -14.27
N GLY A 399 3.02 -5.74 -13.33
CA GLY A 399 4.24 -4.94 -13.32
C GLY A 399 5.08 -5.16 -14.57
N MET A 400 5.32 -6.42 -14.95
CA MET A 400 6.07 -6.77 -16.16
C MET A 400 5.35 -6.34 -17.44
N ALA A 401 4.04 -6.46 -17.50
CA ALA A 401 3.25 -5.99 -18.64
C ALA A 401 3.33 -4.45 -18.79
N MET A 402 3.30 -3.72 -17.66
CA MET A 402 3.49 -2.26 -17.65
C MET A 402 4.92 -1.88 -18.07
N LEU A 403 5.95 -2.63 -17.68
CA LEU A 403 7.32 -2.41 -18.12
C LEU A 403 7.42 -2.48 -19.67
N VAL A 404 6.83 -3.50 -20.26
CA VAL A 404 6.79 -3.64 -21.71
C VAL A 404 6.04 -2.48 -22.37
N LEU A 405 4.87 -2.12 -21.84
CA LEU A 405 4.06 -1.04 -22.40
C LEU A 405 4.80 0.32 -22.35
N PHE A 406 5.34 0.68 -21.19
CA PHE A 406 6.08 1.94 -21.05
C PHE A 406 7.38 1.94 -21.85
N GLY A 407 8.06 0.80 -21.93
CA GLY A 407 9.24 0.65 -22.80
C GLY A 407 8.93 0.90 -24.28
N LEU A 408 7.83 0.32 -24.77
CA LEU A 408 7.35 0.56 -26.15
C LEU A 408 6.88 2.00 -26.36
N ALA A 409 6.21 2.60 -25.38
CA ALA A 409 5.76 3.99 -25.44
C ALA A 409 6.95 4.97 -25.44
N LEU A 410 7.96 4.74 -24.62
CA LEU A 410 9.19 5.53 -24.59
C LEU A 410 9.97 5.39 -25.90
N TRP A 411 10.16 4.16 -26.39
CA TRP A 411 10.84 3.92 -27.65
C TRP A 411 10.15 4.61 -28.82
N ALA A 412 8.82 4.51 -28.92
CA ALA A 412 8.05 5.20 -29.95
C ALA A 412 8.10 6.74 -29.79
N SER A 413 8.19 7.25 -28.53
CA SER A 413 8.36 8.67 -28.25
C SER A 413 9.71 9.21 -28.72
N VAL A 414 10.79 8.46 -28.51
CA VAL A 414 12.14 8.79 -28.99
C VAL A 414 12.20 8.81 -30.53
N LYS A 415 11.55 7.82 -31.18
CA LYS A 415 11.44 7.78 -32.63
C LYS A 415 10.53 8.86 -33.23
N GLY A 416 9.68 9.48 -32.42
CA GLY A 416 8.71 10.48 -32.86
C GLY A 416 7.53 9.93 -33.67
N ASP A 417 7.33 8.61 -33.70
CA ASP A 417 6.31 7.94 -34.52
C ASP A 417 5.11 7.38 -33.72
N PHE A 418 5.04 7.64 -32.40
CA PHE A 418 4.00 7.09 -31.52
C PHE A 418 2.57 7.41 -32.01
N ALA A 419 2.33 8.61 -32.56
CA ALA A 419 1.02 8.99 -33.09
C ALA A 419 0.57 8.12 -34.30
N ARG A 420 1.53 7.52 -35.00
CA ARG A 420 1.29 6.62 -36.13
C ARG A 420 1.13 5.15 -35.73
N ARG A 421 1.13 4.85 -34.39
CA ARG A 421 1.04 3.49 -33.84
C ARG A 421 -0.29 3.25 -33.13
N PRO A 422 -1.42 3.11 -33.84
CA PRO A 422 -2.74 3.01 -33.21
C PRO A 422 -2.88 1.80 -32.29
N ARG A 423 -2.16 0.71 -32.52
CA ARG A 423 -2.16 -0.47 -31.64
C ARG A 423 -1.55 -0.14 -30.27
N LEU A 424 -0.42 0.58 -30.25
CA LEU A 424 0.23 1.02 -29.03
C LEU A 424 -0.67 1.99 -28.25
N LEU A 425 -1.28 2.97 -28.93
CA LEU A 425 -2.18 3.93 -28.29
C LEU A 425 -3.43 3.24 -27.73
N LYS A 426 -3.99 2.24 -28.43
CA LYS A 426 -5.10 1.42 -27.90
C LYS A 426 -4.67 0.60 -26.69
N ALA A 427 -3.49 -0.04 -26.74
CA ALA A 427 -2.94 -0.76 -25.59
C ALA A 427 -2.79 0.17 -24.39
N ALA A 428 -2.18 1.35 -24.55
CA ALA A 428 -2.03 2.33 -23.49
C ALA A 428 -3.39 2.77 -22.91
N LEU A 429 -4.42 2.94 -23.75
CA LEU A 429 -5.77 3.30 -23.31
C LEU A 429 -6.43 2.18 -22.48
N TYR A 430 -6.38 0.94 -22.95
CA TYR A 430 -7.03 -0.19 -22.27
C TYR A 430 -6.27 -0.68 -21.03
N CYS A 431 -4.97 -0.39 -20.92
CA CYS A 431 -4.16 -0.70 -19.76
C CYS A 431 -4.34 0.31 -18.60
N LEU A 432 -5.21 1.31 -18.75
CA LEU A 432 -5.51 2.30 -17.70
C LEU A 432 -5.74 1.68 -16.31
N PRO A 433 -6.54 0.62 -16.10
CA PRO A 433 -6.81 0.08 -14.76
C PRO A 433 -5.67 -0.78 -14.19
N MET A 434 -4.66 -1.15 -15.00
CA MET A 434 -3.64 -2.12 -14.56
C MET A 434 -2.86 -1.69 -13.32
N PRO A 435 -2.36 -0.44 -13.16
CA PRO A 435 -1.61 -0.07 -11.98
C PRO A 435 -2.48 -0.08 -10.72
N TRP A 436 -3.76 0.31 -10.81
CA TRP A 436 -4.69 0.19 -9.66
C TRP A 436 -4.89 -1.26 -9.25
N LEU A 437 -5.15 -2.15 -10.21
CA LEU A 437 -5.28 -3.57 -9.91
C LEU A 437 -4.00 -4.13 -9.27
N ALA A 438 -2.82 -3.75 -9.77
CA ALA A 438 -1.54 -4.16 -9.17
C ALA A 438 -1.38 -3.64 -7.74
N CYS A 439 -1.76 -2.40 -7.46
CA CYS A 439 -1.73 -1.81 -6.12
C CYS A 439 -2.69 -2.54 -5.16
N GLU A 440 -3.93 -2.79 -5.59
CA GLU A 440 -4.95 -3.45 -4.75
C GLU A 440 -4.56 -4.88 -4.38
N VAL A 441 -4.08 -5.68 -5.35
CA VAL A 441 -3.59 -7.04 -5.05
C VAL A 441 -2.30 -7.01 -4.25
N GLY A 442 -1.45 -5.98 -4.41
CA GLY A 442 -0.27 -5.77 -3.58
C GLY A 442 -0.63 -5.50 -2.11
N TRP A 443 -1.63 -4.66 -1.86
CA TRP A 443 -2.16 -4.43 -0.51
C TRP A 443 -2.80 -5.69 0.07
N PHE A 444 -3.53 -6.46 -0.74
CA PHE A 444 -4.03 -7.75 -0.30
C PHE A 444 -2.89 -8.66 0.18
N VAL A 445 -1.82 -8.81 -0.59
CA VAL A 445 -0.63 -9.60 -0.19
C VAL A 445 -0.03 -9.07 1.11
N ALA A 446 0.13 -7.76 1.24
CA ALA A 446 0.74 -7.13 2.41
C ALA A 446 -0.07 -7.37 3.70
N GLU A 447 -1.38 -7.15 3.65
CA GLU A 447 -2.24 -7.12 4.85
C GLU A 447 -2.91 -8.46 5.15
N TYR A 448 -3.35 -9.18 4.13
CA TYR A 448 -3.85 -10.54 4.30
C TYR A 448 -2.73 -11.50 4.72
N GLY A 449 -1.53 -11.33 4.14
CA GLY A 449 -0.33 -12.10 4.50
C GLY A 449 0.18 -11.84 5.92
N ARG A 450 -0.24 -10.75 6.58
CA ARG A 450 0.07 -10.49 7.98
C ARG A 450 -0.86 -11.22 8.95
N GLN A 451 -2.03 -11.67 8.51
CA GLN A 451 -2.97 -12.37 9.40
C GLN A 451 -2.34 -13.65 9.99
N PRO A 452 -2.66 -13.99 11.25
CA PRO A 452 -3.75 -13.48 12.10
C PRO A 452 -3.38 -12.25 12.95
N TRP A 453 -2.40 -11.50 12.57
CA TRP A 453 -1.83 -10.41 13.37
C TRP A 453 -2.36 -9.03 12.96
N THR A 454 -2.68 -8.20 13.92
CA THR A 454 -2.74 -6.74 13.74
C THR A 454 -1.33 -6.16 13.79
N ILE A 455 -0.52 -6.61 14.77
CA ILE A 455 0.91 -6.30 14.85
C ILE A 455 1.63 -7.65 14.86
N TYR A 456 2.48 -7.88 13.88
CA TYR A 456 3.09 -9.17 13.65
C TYR A 456 3.85 -9.68 14.89
N GLY A 457 3.50 -10.88 15.35
CA GLY A 457 4.11 -11.52 16.51
C GLY A 457 3.79 -10.89 17.87
N VAL A 458 3.03 -9.79 17.92
CA VAL A 458 2.76 -8.99 19.15
C VAL A 458 1.28 -9.00 19.51
N LEU A 459 0.39 -8.61 18.59
CA LEU A 459 -1.02 -8.47 18.87
C LEU A 459 -1.87 -9.22 17.83
N PRO A 460 -2.57 -10.29 18.23
CA PRO A 460 -3.53 -10.97 17.37
C PRO A 460 -4.74 -10.10 17.01
N THR A 461 -5.26 -10.26 15.79
CA THR A 461 -6.38 -9.46 15.28
C THR A 461 -7.66 -9.66 16.09
N HIS A 462 -7.93 -10.87 16.60
CA HIS A 462 -9.12 -11.14 17.41
C HIS A 462 -9.12 -10.42 18.77
N LEU A 463 -7.96 -9.92 19.23
CA LEU A 463 -7.82 -9.12 20.46
C LEU A 463 -7.73 -7.62 20.20
N SER A 464 -7.82 -7.18 18.94
CA SER A 464 -7.61 -5.79 18.55
C SER A 464 -8.89 -4.99 18.38
N ALA A 465 -10.02 -5.67 18.10
CA ALA A 465 -11.29 -5.05 17.78
C ALA A 465 -12.00 -4.51 19.03
N SER A 466 -12.80 -3.47 18.82
CA SER A 466 -13.69 -2.89 19.83
C SER A 466 -14.87 -3.80 20.14
N THR A 467 -15.46 -3.65 21.32
CA THR A 467 -16.71 -4.33 21.72
C THR A 467 -17.93 -3.60 21.13
N LEU A 468 -18.20 -3.83 19.84
CA LEU A 468 -19.34 -3.24 19.15
C LEU A 468 -20.44 -4.28 18.90
N SER A 469 -21.70 -3.80 18.77
CA SER A 469 -22.77 -4.66 18.33
C SER A 469 -22.64 -4.98 16.84
N VAL A 470 -22.96 -6.20 16.45
CA VAL A 470 -22.93 -6.62 15.03
C VAL A 470 -23.85 -5.76 14.17
N GLY A 471 -25.01 -5.36 14.71
CA GLY A 471 -25.94 -4.45 14.03
C GLY A 471 -25.32 -3.08 13.72
N SER A 472 -24.58 -2.49 14.68
CA SER A 472 -23.86 -1.23 14.47
C SER A 472 -22.77 -1.36 13.42
N LEU A 473 -22.06 -2.51 13.39
CA LEU A 473 -21.02 -2.77 12.39
C LEU A 473 -21.60 -2.89 10.97
N TYR A 474 -22.67 -3.66 10.80
CA TYR A 474 -23.33 -3.74 9.49
C TYR A 474 -23.92 -2.41 9.05
N GLY A 475 -24.47 -1.62 9.98
CA GLY A 475 -24.98 -0.28 9.70
C GLY A 475 -23.86 0.66 9.23
N SER A 476 -22.72 0.67 9.92
CA SER A 476 -21.57 1.49 9.54
C SER A 476 -20.92 1.01 8.23
N LEU A 477 -20.78 -0.30 8.03
CA LEU A 477 -20.27 -0.87 6.78
C LEU A 477 -21.15 -0.48 5.58
N ALA A 478 -22.48 -0.61 5.70
CA ALA A 478 -23.41 -0.19 4.65
C ALA A 478 -23.32 1.32 4.40
N GLY A 479 -23.17 2.13 5.45
CA GLY A 479 -22.94 3.57 5.37
C GLY A 479 -21.67 3.91 4.59
N PHE A 480 -20.55 3.30 4.91
CA PHE A 480 -19.27 3.50 4.21
C PHE A 480 -19.36 3.07 2.74
N ILE A 481 -19.89 1.88 2.46
CA ILE A 481 -20.06 1.40 1.08
C ILE A 481 -20.94 2.37 0.29
N GLY A 482 -22.08 2.77 0.85
CA GLY A 482 -23.00 3.69 0.18
C GLY A 482 -22.36 5.06 -0.08
N PHE A 483 -21.77 5.67 0.94
CA PHE A 483 -21.12 6.97 0.84
C PHE A 483 -19.96 6.96 -0.15
N TYR A 484 -19.06 5.99 -0.04
CA TYR A 484 -17.89 5.89 -0.94
C TYR A 484 -18.30 5.58 -2.38
N THR A 485 -19.34 4.77 -2.59
CA THR A 485 -19.85 4.51 -3.94
C THR A 485 -20.41 5.79 -4.58
N VAL A 486 -21.13 6.61 -3.81
CA VAL A 486 -21.60 7.93 -4.31
C VAL A 486 -20.41 8.82 -4.67
N LEU A 487 -19.40 8.92 -3.80
CA LEU A 487 -18.19 9.70 -4.07
C LEU A 487 -17.47 9.21 -5.33
N LEU A 488 -17.29 7.90 -5.49
CA LEU A 488 -16.66 7.32 -6.67
C LEU A 488 -17.47 7.60 -7.96
N CYS A 489 -18.79 7.50 -7.90
CA CYS A 489 -19.64 7.85 -9.03
C CYS A 489 -19.50 9.33 -9.43
N VAL A 490 -19.45 10.23 -8.45
CA VAL A 490 -19.23 11.66 -8.67
C VAL A 490 -17.85 11.91 -9.30
N GLU A 491 -16.81 11.30 -8.75
CA GLU A 491 -15.47 11.42 -9.30
C GLU A 491 -15.39 10.92 -10.74
N MET A 492 -15.84 9.70 -11.00
CA MET A 492 -15.82 9.12 -12.33
C MET A 492 -16.59 9.97 -13.33
N TYR A 493 -17.73 10.52 -12.94
CA TYR A 493 -18.47 11.46 -13.76
C TYR A 493 -17.65 12.71 -14.08
N LEU A 494 -17.04 13.34 -13.05
CA LEU A 494 -16.24 14.55 -13.23
C LEU A 494 -14.96 14.28 -14.04
N MET A 495 -14.26 13.19 -13.75
CA MET A 495 -13.05 12.78 -14.47
C MET A 495 -13.34 12.57 -15.95
N VAL A 496 -14.37 11.78 -16.28
CA VAL A 496 -14.75 11.51 -17.67
C VAL A 496 -15.23 12.80 -18.35
N ARG A 497 -16.04 13.62 -17.68
CA ARG A 497 -16.53 14.89 -18.22
C ARG A 497 -15.38 15.82 -18.59
N PHE A 498 -14.48 16.10 -17.65
CA PHE A 498 -13.38 17.04 -17.89
C PHE A 498 -12.30 16.48 -18.81
N ALA A 499 -12.01 15.18 -18.75
CA ALA A 499 -11.14 14.54 -19.72
C ALA A 499 -11.72 14.64 -21.15
N ARG A 500 -13.04 14.49 -21.33
CA ARG A 500 -13.69 14.66 -22.65
C ARG A 500 -13.73 16.10 -23.12
N GLN A 501 -13.86 17.08 -22.25
CA GLN A 501 -13.82 18.50 -22.61
C GLN A 501 -12.44 18.94 -23.10
N GLY A 502 -11.38 18.41 -22.50
CA GLY A 502 -9.99 18.70 -22.87
C GLY A 502 -9.46 20.02 -22.32
N PRO A 503 -8.28 20.47 -22.78
CA PRO A 503 -7.59 21.66 -22.27
C PRO A 503 -8.40 22.95 -22.39
N GLY A 504 -9.32 23.06 -23.34
CA GLY A 504 -10.20 24.21 -23.51
C GLY A 504 -11.18 24.44 -22.36
N SER A 505 -11.33 23.47 -21.44
CA SER A 505 -12.28 23.53 -20.31
C SER A 505 -11.76 24.26 -19.08
N LEU A 506 -10.61 24.91 -19.14
CA LEU A 506 -9.92 25.45 -17.96
C LEU A 506 -10.57 26.70 -17.33
N GLY A 507 -11.62 27.23 -17.94
CA GLY A 507 -12.40 28.36 -17.37
C GLY A 507 -11.63 29.68 -17.23
N THR A 508 -10.45 29.79 -17.80
CA THR A 508 -9.57 30.97 -17.68
C THR A 508 -9.84 32.07 -18.71
N GLY A 509 -10.95 31.95 -19.48
CA GLY A 509 -11.30 32.92 -20.53
C GLY A 509 -10.38 32.93 -21.75
N ARG A 510 -9.18 32.36 -21.65
CA ARG A 510 -8.15 32.37 -22.68
C ARG A 510 -8.49 31.49 -23.89
N TYR A 511 -9.30 30.45 -23.68
CA TYR A 511 -9.69 29.51 -24.72
C TYR A 511 -11.14 29.64 -25.19
N ALA A 512 -11.93 30.52 -24.58
CA ALA A 512 -13.28 30.78 -25.02
C ALA A 512 -13.35 31.54 -26.35
N GLY A 513 -12.23 32.16 -26.79
CA GLY A 513 -12.13 32.89 -28.04
C GLY A 513 -11.25 32.22 -29.13
N ASP A 514 -10.36 31.28 -28.74
CA ASP A 514 -9.35 30.69 -29.64
C ASP A 514 -9.73 29.31 -30.19
N SER A 515 -11.00 28.97 -30.23
CA SER A 515 -11.49 27.78 -30.93
C SER A 515 -11.52 27.99 -32.45
N ALA A 516 -10.50 28.62 -33.03
CA ALA A 516 -10.23 28.47 -34.45
C ALA A 516 -9.69 27.05 -34.68
N PRO A 517 -10.25 26.25 -35.59
CA PRO A 517 -9.72 24.95 -35.92
C PRO A 517 -8.28 25.13 -36.42
N LEU A 518 -7.32 24.46 -35.74
CA LEU A 518 -5.97 24.32 -36.25
C LEU A 518 -6.05 23.65 -37.62
N HIS A 519 -6.01 24.45 -38.65
CA HIS A 519 -5.82 23.96 -40.02
C HIS A 519 -4.50 23.19 -40.02
N LEU A 520 -4.60 21.91 -40.33
CA LEU A 520 -3.49 21.04 -40.66
C LEU A 520 -2.70 21.72 -41.80
N ALA A 521 -1.60 22.35 -41.46
CA ALA A 521 -0.57 22.65 -42.45
C ALA A 521 0.17 21.35 -42.78
N HIS A 522 0.15 20.98 -44.02
CA HIS A 522 0.70 19.80 -44.70
C HIS A 522 2.14 19.43 -44.29
#